data_bb173b71bd5403dfda2342256fe7295c
#
_entry.id   bb173b71bd5403dfda2342256fe7295c
#
_cell.length_a   1.000
_cell.length_b   1.000
_cell.length_c   1.000
_cell.angle_alpha   90.00
_cell.angle_beta   90.00
_cell.angle_gamma   90.00
#
_symmetry.space_group_name_H-M   'P 1'
#
loop_
_entity.id
_entity.type
_entity.pdbx_description
1 polymer ?
#
loop_
_entity_poly.entity_id
_entity_poly.type
_entity_poly.pdbx_seq_one_letter_code
_entity_poly.pdbx_strand_id
1 'polypeptide(L)'
;MVQAPDGFRPVARRWLVTGASRGIGHAVAALAASRGDKVCIVGRDPGIAGIAASIGPDVFGVSADVTKADDVVRIAAEVEARWGGLDVLVNNAGLHRGGGLDRISDEDWEATIATNLSGPMRMVRALVGLMPEGGSVVNVGAVVGFRGFPGDSCYGASKAGLTGLTNVLAVELARRQIRVNMVVPGFVQTEMTATISDRARDAIIGRIPLRRMGTVEEMAEVCWWVAGSPYMTGSVVFTDGGLMCNL
;
A
#
# COMPACT_ATOMS: atom_id res chain seq x y z
N MET A 1 8.17 -24.03 -17.79
CA MET A 1 7.46 -22.76 -18.10
C MET A 1 6.09 -23.16 -18.64
N VAL A 2 5.04 -22.99 -17.86
CA VAL A 2 3.67 -23.16 -18.33
C VAL A 2 3.32 -21.86 -19.05
N GLN A 3 3.23 -21.88 -20.38
CA GLN A 3 2.69 -20.77 -21.15
C GLN A 3 1.24 -20.56 -20.71
N ALA A 4 0.91 -19.33 -20.29
CA ALA A 4 -0.48 -18.93 -20.13
C ALA A 4 -1.18 -19.08 -21.49
N PRO A 5 -2.44 -19.57 -21.53
CA PRO A 5 -3.16 -19.71 -22.78
C PRO A 5 -3.25 -18.37 -23.49
N ASP A 6 -2.79 -18.31 -24.74
CA ASP A 6 -2.96 -17.18 -25.64
C ASP A 6 -4.45 -16.81 -25.72
N GLY A 7 -4.83 -15.64 -25.23
CA GLY A 7 -6.18 -15.11 -25.34
C GLY A 7 -6.68 -14.27 -24.18
N PHE A 8 -6.01 -14.20 -23.05
CA PHE A 8 -6.41 -13.37 -21.92
C PHE A 8 -5.39 -12.26 -21.66
N ARG A 9 -5.30 -11.26 -22.55
CA ARG A 9 -4.89 -9.92 -22.15
C ARG A 9 -6.13 -9.28 -21.54
N PRO A 10 -6.22 -9.17 -20.22
CA PRO A 10 -7.31 -8.40 -19.63
C PRO A 10 -7.19 -6.96 -20.14
N VAL A 11 -8.31 -6.31 -20.37
CA VAL A 11 -8.41 -4.86 -20.56
C VAL A 11 -7.50 -4.21 -19.51
N ALA A 12 -6.67 -3.23 -19.93
CA ALA A 12 -5.76 -2.51 -19.04
C ALA A 12 -6.50 -2.08 -17.78
N ARG A 13 -6.04 -2.53 -16.62
CA ARG A 13 -6.65 -2.20 -15.33
C ARG A 13 -6.31 -0.76 -14.95
N ARG A 14 -7.21 -0.14 -14.21
CA ARG A 14 -7.05 1.22 -13.68
C ARG A 14 -6.64 1.12 -12.22
N TRP A 15 -5.43 1.55 -11.93
CA TRP A 15 -4.84 1.48 -10.59
C TRP A 15 -4.78 2.86 -9.94
N LEU A 16 -5.07 2.92 -8.66
CA LEU A 16 -4.77 4.07 -7.83
C LEU A 16 -3.83 3.62 -6.71
N VAL A 17 -2.68 4.27 -6.59
CA VAL A 17 -1.67 3.97 -5.57
C VAL A 17 -1.41 5.21 -4.73
N THR A 18 -1.69 5.12 -3.42
CA THR A 18 -1.41 6.21 -2.48
C THR A 18 0.02 6.14 -1.93
N GLY A 19 0.64 7.29 -1.63
CA GLY A 19 2.03 7.34 -1.18
C GLY A 19 3.02 6.89 -2.25
N ALA A 20 2.74 7.19 -3.52
CA ALA A 20 3.47 6.66 -4.66
C ALA A 20 4.52 7.61 -5.25
N SER A 21 4.88 8.69 -4.55
CA SER A 21 5.99 9.56 -4.97
C SER A 21 7.36 8.90 -4.85
N ARG A 22 7.49 7.85 -4.03
CA ARG A 22 8.74 7.09 -3.78
C ARG A 22 8.47 5.72 -3.16
N GLY A 23 9.53 4.93 -2.98
CA GLY A 23 9.50 3.67 -2.23
C GLY A 23 8.56 2.63 -2.82
N ILE A 24 7.90 1.85 -1.97
CA ILE A 24 7.04 0.73 -2.38
C ILE A 24 5.91 1.19 -3.31
N GLY A 25 5.22 2.29 -2.97
CA GLY A 25 4.12 2.79 -3.79
C GLY A 25 4.56 3.18 -5.20
N HIS A 26 5.73 3.81 -5.33
CA HIS A 26 6.29 4.15 -6.64
C HIS A 26 6.62 2.88 -7.45
N ALA A 27 7.25 1.89 -6.82
CA ALA A 27 7.56 0.62 -7.47
C ALA A 27 6.30 -0.13 -7.94
N VAL A 28 5.22 -0.14 -7.12
CA VAL A 28 3.93 -0.70 -7.52
C VAL A 28 3.36 0.03 -8.73
N ALA A 29 3.40 1.36 -8.74
CA ALA A 29 2.90 2.17 -9.85
C ALA A 29 3.71 1.91 -11.14
N ALA A 30 5.04 1.89 -11.03
CA ALA A 30 5.93 1.62 -12.16
C ALA A 30 5.73 0.21 -12.73
N LEU A 31 5.57 -0.79 -11.86
CA LEU A 31 5.32 -2.16 -12.29
C LEU A 31 3.97 -2.29 -13.01
N ALA A 32 2.89 -1.73 -12.47
CA ALA A 32 1.58 -1.75 -13.10
C ALA A 32 1.61 -1.07 -14.47
N ALA A 33 2.23 0.11 -14.58
CA ALA A 33 2.39 0.83 -15.84
C ALA A 33 3.21 0.02 -16.86
N SER A 34 4.32 -0.62 -16.44
CA SER A 34 5.16 -1.45 -17.33
C SER A 34 4.43 -2.67 -17.89
N ARG A 35 3.37 -3.09 -17.22
CA ARG A 35 2.49 -4.20 -17.65
C ARG A 35 1.29 -3.73 -18.48
N GLY A 36 1.24 -2.43 -18.83
CA GLY A 36 0.21 -1.84 -19.68
C GLY A 36 -1.05 -1.41 -18.93
N ASP A 37 -1.02 -1.35 -17.61
CA ASP A 37 -2.12 -0.84 -16.79
C ASP A 37 -2.08 0.70 -16.74
N LYS A 38 -3.24 1.35 -16.54
CA LYS A 38 -3.37 2.79 -16.30
C LYS A 38 -3.18 3.07 -14.82
N VAL A 39 -2.41 4.10 -14.45
CA VAL A 39 -2.06 4.35 -13.05
C VAL A 39 -2.31 5.79 -12.64
N CYS A 40 -3.01 5.97 -11.52
CA CYS A 40 -3.07 7.23 -10.77
C CYS A 40 -2.14 7.11 -9.57
N ILE A 41 -1.16 7.99 -9.44
CA ILE A 41 -0.33 8.10 -8.25
C ILE A 41 -0.79 9.28 -7.38
N VAL A 42 -0.91 9.03 -6.08
CA VAL A 42 -1.32 10.02 -5.09
C VAL A 42 -0.22 10.23 -4.07
N GLY A 43 0.09 11.47 -3.78
CA GLY A 43 1.06 11.87 -2.75
C GLY A 43 0.98 13.35 -2.45
N ARG A 44 1.62 13.79 -1.36
CA ARG A 44 1.62 15.21 -0.93
C ARG A 44 2.62 16.07 -1.70
N ASP A 45 3.49 15.44 -2.49
CA ASP A 45 4.50 16.14 -3.27
C ASP A 45 3.83 17.00 -4.35
N PRO A 46 4.06 18.32 -4.40
CA PRO A 46 3.52 19.17 -5.45
C PRO A 46 4.07 18.83 -6.84
N GLY A 47 5.26 18.20 -6.92
CA GLY A 47 5.89 17.71 -8.15
C GLY A 47 5.38 16.35 -8.64
N ILE A 48 4.33 15.79 -8.02
CA ILE A 48 3.85 14.43 -8.32
C ILE A 48 3.45 14.21 -9.79
N ALA A 49 3.03 15.26 -10.49
CA ALA A 49 2.72 15.19 -11.92
C ALA A 49 3.98 14.88 -12.76
N GLY A 50 5.14 15.46 -12.39
CA GLY A 50 6.43 15.15 -13.02
C GLY A 50 6.89 13.73 -12.72
N ILE A 51 6.68 13.27 -11.47
CA ILE A 51 6.95 11.87 -11.08
C ILE A 51 6.08 10.92 -11.90
N ALA A 52 4.80 11.21 -12.06
CA ALA A 52 3.89 10.40 -12.87
C ALA A 52 4.37 10.31 -14.33
N ALA A 53 4.74 11.44 -14.93
CA ALA A 53 5.26 11.49 -16.31
C ALA A 53 6.55 10.68 -16.49
N SER A 54 7.40 10.58 -15.47
CA SER A 54 8.62 9.76 -15.53
C SER A 54 8.36 8.25 -15.46
N ILE A 55 7.20 7.83 -14.91
CA ILE A 55 6.82 6.41 -14.88
C ILE A 55 6.29 5.96 -16.24
N GLY A 56 5.45 6.75 -16.89
CA GLY A 56 4.94 6.40 -18.22
C GLY A 56 3.78 7.27 -18.69
N PRO A 57 3.41 7.15 -19.99
CA PRO A 57 2.38 8.00 -20.61
C PRO A 57 0.96 7.75 -20.06
N ASP A 58 0.67 6.54 -19.59
CA ASP A 58 -0.64 6.17 -19.02
C ASP A 58 -0.70 6.38 -17.49
N VAL A 59 0.22 7.21 -16.94
CA VAL A 59 0.30 7.53 -15.52
C VAL A 59 0.01 9.01 -15.30
N PHE A 60 -0.86 9.31 -14.33
CA PHE A 60 -1.07 10.69 -13.87
C PHE A 60 -0.94 10.81 -12.35
N GLY A 61 -0.60 12.01 -11.90
CA GLY A 61 -0.38 12.30 -10.48
C GLY A 61 -1.42 13.26 -9.91
N VAL A 62 -1.88 13.00 -8.69
CA VAL A 62 -2.74 13.90 -7.91
C VAL A 62 -2.02 14.26 -6.61
N SER A 63 -1.65 15.56 -6.47
CA SER A 63 -1.09 16.06 -5.22
C SER A 63 -2.20 16.18 -4.18
N ALA A 64 -2.21 15.31 -3.18
CA ALA A 64 -3.28 15.19 -2.20
C ALA A 64 -2.81 14.52 -0.91
N ASP A 65 -3.49 14.85 0.21
CA ASP A 65 -3.28 14.26 1.52
C ASP A 65 -4.48 13.35 1.88
N VAL A 66 -4.25 12.05 2.02
CA VAL A 66 -5.28 11.05 2.37
C VAL A 66 -5.93 11.29 3.74
N THR A 67 -5.34 12.15 4.57
CA THR A 67 -5.91 12.54 5.87
C THR A 67 -6.99 13.61 5.75
N LYS A 68 -7.06 14.32 4.62
CA LYS A 68 -8.00 15.43 4.35
C LYS A 68 -9.18 14.94 3.53
N ALA A 69 -10.41 15.16 4.04
CA ALA A 69 -11.63 14.72 3.37
C ALA A 69 -11.80 15.33 1.97
N ASP A 70 -11.54 16.62 1.83
CA ASP A 70 -11.69 17.33 0.56
C ASP A 70 -10.70 16.81 -0.50
N ASP A 71 -9.48 16.50 -0.11
CA ASP A 71 -8.49 15.90 -0.99
C ASP A 71 -8.92 14.51 -1.46
N VAL A 72 -9.51 13.70 -0.58
CA VAL A 72 -10.01 12.37 -0.93
C VAL A 72 -11.18 12.48 -1.91
N VAL A 73 -12.09 13.43 -1.73
CA VAL A 73 -13.18 13.71 -2.69
C VAL A 73 -12.61 14.12 -4.05
N ARG A 74 -11.61 15.00 -4.06
CA ARG A 74 -10.94 15.44 -5.30
C ARG A 74 -10.22 14.28 -6.02
N ILE A 75 -9.57 13.37 -5.30
CA ILE A 75 -8.98 12.16 -5.88
C ILE A 75 -10.05 11.32 -6.58
N ALA A 76 -11.19 11.07 -5.94
CA ALA A 76 -12.27 10.30 -6.52
C ALA A 76 -12.84 10.95 -7.80
N ALA A 77 -13.04 12.27 -7.76
CA ALA A 77 -13.53 13.03 -8.92
C ALA A 77 -12.55 12.99 -10.11
N GLU A 78 -11.23 13.08 -9.88
CA GLU A 78 -10.20 12.96 -10.91
C GLU A 78 -10.19 11.56 -11.57
N VAL A 79 -10.34 10.51 -10.77
CA VAL A 79 -10.42 9.12 -11.25
C VAL A 79 -11.69 8.93 -12.08
N GLU A 80 -12.83 9.40 -11.59
CA GLU A 80 -14.12 9.29 -12.28
C GLU A 80 -14.09 10.05 -13.62
N ALA A 81 -13.61 11.27 -13.63
CA ALA A 81 -13.55 12.11 -14.83
C ALA A 81 -12.65 11.52 -15.92
N ARG A 82 -11.52 10.90 -15.53
CA ARG A 82 -10.54 10.34 -16.50
C ARG A 82 -10.86 8.94 -16.97
N TRP A 83 -11.43 8.12 -16.11
CA TRP A 83 -11.57 6.67 -16.36
C TRP A 83 -12.99 6.12 -16.18
N GLY A 84 -13.88 6.85 -15.55
CA GLY A 84 -15.24 6.38 -15.22
C GLY A 84 -15.28 5.22 -14.23
N GLY A 85 -14.14 4.87 -13.63
CA GLY A 85 -14.07 3.77 -12.66
C GLY A 85 -12.65 3.41 -12.24
N LEU A 86 -12.52 2.46 -11.28
CA LEU A 86 -11.25 2.04 -10.69
C LEU A 86 -11.24 0.53 -10.47
N ASP A 87 -10.23 -0.18 -10.94
CA ASP A 87 -10.15 -1.64 -10.79
C ASP A 87 -9.31 -2.05 -9.58
N VAL A 88 -8.25 -1.30 -9.26
CA VAL A 88 -7.34 -1.60 -8.14
C VAL A 88 -7.02 -0.36 -7.32
N LEU A 89 -7.26 -0.44 -6.02
CA LEU A 89 -6.82 0.55 -5.04
C LEU A 89 -5.69 -0.04 -4.19
N VAL A 90 -4.52 0.63 -4.18
CA VAL A 90 -3.42 0.29 -3.28
C VAL A 90 -3.26 1.37 -2.22
N ASN A 91 -3.66 1.07 -0.99
CA ASN A 91 -3.46 1.91 0.17
C ASN A 91 -2.03 1.69 0.71
N ASN A 92 -1.08 2.45 0.20
CA ASN A 92 0.32 2.38 0.60
C ASN A 92 0.79 3.63 1.36
N ALA A 93 0.10 4.77 1.26
CA ALA A 93 0.46 5.95 2.03
C ALA A 93 0.66 5.61 3.51
N GLY A 94 1.81 6.00 4.07
CA GLY A 94 2.15 5.68 5.44
C GLY A 94 3.04 6.75 6.06
N LEU A 95 2.86 6.91 7.38
CA LEU A 95 3.65 7.77 8.24
C LEU A 95 4.22 6.92 9.38
N HIS A 96 5.52 7.00 9.59
CA HIS A 96 6.19 6.43 10.74
C HIS A 96 6.65 7.55 11.67
N ARG A 97 6.16 7.55 12.90
CA ARG A 97 6.62 8.37 14.01
C ARG A 97 7.03 7.42 15.11
N GLY A 98 8.33 7.34 15.35
CA GLY A 98 8.92 6.44 16.35
C GLY A 98 9.42 7.21 17.57
N GLY A 99 9.43 6.53 18.71
CA GLY A 99 9.94 7.05 20.00
C GLY A 99 9.50 6.16 21.15
N GLY A 100 10.18 6.25 22.29
CA GLY A 100 9.71 5.62 23.52
C GLY A 100 8.32 6.12 23.90
N LEU A 101 7.50 5.29 24.55
CA LEU A 101 6.11 5.63 24.91
C LEU A 101 6.00 6.97 25.68
N ASP A 102 7.01 7.27 26.48
CA ASP A 102 7.14 8.50 27.26
C ASP A 102 7.46 9.76 26.45
N ARG A 103 7.78 9.59 25.15
CA ARG A 103 8.19 10.68 24.24
C ARG A 103 7.30 10.86 23.02
N ILE A 104 6.34 9.96 22.80
CA ILE A 104 5.37 10.11 21.71
C ILE A 104 4.34 11.16 22.14
N SER A 105 4.16 12.19 21.30
CA SER A 105 3.11 13.17 21.50
C SER A 105 1.75 12.69 20.98
N ASP A 106 0.66 13.31 21.47
CA ASP A 106 -0.69 13.05 20.96
C ASP A 106 -0.78 13.41 19.46
N GLU A 107 -0.07 14.45 19.01
CA GLU A 107 -0.03 14.85 17.60
C GLU A 107 0.63 13.77 16.73
N ASP A 108 1.71 13.15 17.20
CA ASP A 108 2.38 12.05 16.46
C ASP A 108 1.49 10.80 16.40
N TRP A 109 0.79 10.51 17.50
CA TRP A 109 -0.21 9.44 17.55
C TRP A 109 -1.33 9.70 16.55
N GLU A 110 -2.00 10.86 16.64
CA GLU A 110 -3.12 11.23 15.79
C GLU A 110 -2.72 11.26 14.31
N ALA A 111 -1.59 11.87 13.97
CA ALA A 111 -1.09 11.94 12.60
C ALA A 111 -0.81 10.54 12.02
N THR A 112 -0.27 9.63 12.85
CA THR A 112 0.02 8.26 12.42
C THR A 112 -1.27 7.46 12.20
N ILE A 113 -2.24 7.54 13.10
CA ILE A 113 -3.56 6.90 12.95
C ILE A 113 -4.32 7.52 11.76
N ALA A 114 -4.32 8.84 11.64
CA ALA A 114 -4.99 9.53 10.54
C ALA A 114 -4.47 9.09 9.16
N THR A 115 -3.14 8.92 9.03
CA THR A 115 -2.53 8.53 7.76
C THR A 115 -2.68 7.03 7.50
N ASN A 116 -2.31 6.19 8.47
CA ASN A 116 -2.12 4.75 8.22
C ASN A 116 -3.41 3.92 8.34
N LEU A 117 -4.41 4.44 9.04
CA LEU A 117 -5.68 3.73 9.29
C LEU A 117 -6.88 4.48 8.75
N SER A 118 -7.07 5.75 9.16
CA SER A 118 -8.21 6.54 8.71
C SER A 118 -8.12 6.89 7.22
N GLY A 119 -6.91 7.12 6.69
CA GLY A 119 -6.67 7.37 5.26
C GLY A 119 -7.16 6.22 4.38
N PRO A 120 -6.69 4.98 4.57
CA PRO A 120 -7.22 3.80 3.86
C PRO A 120 -8.75 3.67 3.93
N MET A 121 -9.35 3.84 5.10
CA MET A 121 -10.81 3.81 5.26
C MET A 121 -11.50 4.88 4.41
N ARG A 122 -11.00 6.13 4.44
CA ARG A 122 -11.54 7.24 3.62
C ARG A 122 -11.41 6.95 2.13
N MET A 123 -10.25 6.44 1.69
CA MET A 123 -10.00 6.10 0.28
C MET A 123 -10.95 5.01 -0.21
N VAL A 124 -11.13 3.92 0.54
CA VAL A 124 -12.10 2.87 0.16
C VAL A 124 -13.51 3.44 0.12
N ARG A 125 -13.94 4.19 1.14
CA ARG A 125 -15.29 4.78 1.20
C ARG A 125 -15.58 5.69 0.01
N ALA A 126 -14.61 6.50 -0.43
CA ALA A 126 -14.81 7.44 -1.54
C ALA A 126 -14.76 6.76 -2.91
N LEU A 127 -13.97 5.69 -3.06
CA LEU A 127 -13.70 5.07 -4.36
C LEU A 127 -14.51 3.79 -4.62
N VAL A 128 -15.06 3.17 -3.57
CA VAL A 128 -15.76 1.90 -3.71
C VAL A 128 -16.94 1.98 -4.69
N GLY A 129 -17.61 3.15 -4.80
CA GLY A 129 -18.67 3.40 -5.78
C GLY A 129 -18.22 3.28 -7.23
N LEU A 130 -16.94 3.60 -7.49
CA LEU A 130 -16.31 3.55 -8.82
C LEU A 130 -15.71 2.18 -9.15
N MET A 131 -15.68 1.25 -8.19
CA MET A 131 -15.08 -0.07 -8.40
C MET A 131 -16.11 -1.05 -9.00
N PRO A 132 -15.76 -1.72 -10.12
CA PRO A 132 -16.60 -2.74 -10.72
C PRO A 132 -16.58 -4.04 -9.91
N GLU A 133 -17.43 -4.99 -10.30
CA GLU A 133 -17.31 -6.40 -9.92
C GLU A 133 -15.92 -6.93 -10.33
N GLY A 134 -15.28 -7.67 -9.44
CA GLY A 134 -13.89 -8.14 -9.61
C GLY A 134 -12.83 -7.14 -9.16
N GLY A 135 -13.21 -5.95 -8.70
CA GLY A 135 -12.31 -4.95 -8.16
C GLY A 135 -11.44 -5.46 -6.99
N SER A 136 -10.31 -4.81 -6.73
CA SER A 136 -9.37 -5.22 -5.68
C SER A 136 -8.84 -4.05 -4.87
N VAL A 137 -8.85 -4.19 -3.55
CA VAL A 137 -8.17 -3.30 -2.60
C VAL A 137 -6.98 -4.05 -2.01
N VAL A 138 -5.79 -3.44 -2.06
CA VAL A 138 -4.57 -3.94 -1.42
C VAL A 138 -4.12 -2.93 -0.38
N ASN A 139 -4.15 -3.32 0.88
CA ASN A 139 -3.64 -2.53 1.99
C ASN A 139 -2.17 -2.91 2.26
N VAL A 140 -1.27 -1.93 2.33
CA VAL A 140 0.13 -2.17 2.69
C VAL A 140 0.29 -2.04 4.19
N GLY A 141 0.47 -3.19 4.84
CA GLY A 141 0.70 -3.34 6.27
C GLY A 141 2.15 -3.13 6.67
N ALA A 142 2.53 -3.74 7.79
CA ALA A 142 3.90 -3.89 8.25
C ALA A 142 3.97 -4.96 9.34
N VAL A 143 5.11 -5.64 9.48
CA VAL A 143 5.34 -6.66 10.52
C VAL A 143 5.14 -6.15 11.94
N VAL A 144 5.33 -4.85 12.19
CA VAL A 144 5.11 -4.23 13.49
C VAL A 144 3.65 -4.24 13.96
N GLY A 145 2.69 -4.45 13.05
CA GLY A 145 1.29 -4.65 13.39
C GLY A 145 0.98 -6.04 13.97
N PHE A 146 1.94 -6.98 13.87
CA PHE A 146 1.81 -8.37 14.32
C PHE A 146 2.83 -8.74 15.38
N ARG A 147 3.93 -8.03 15.45
CA ARG A 147 5.02 -8.26 16.41
C ARG A 147 5.47 -6.93 16.99
N GLY A 148 5.61 -6.87 18.31
CA GLY A 148 6.07 -5.66 19.00
C GLY A 148 7.51 -5.31 18.66
N PHE A 149 7.72 -4.02 18.38
CA PHE A 149 9.04 -3.41 18.27
C PHE A 149 9.09 -2.20 19.22
N PRO A 150 10.12 -2.10 20.08
CA PRO A 150 10.24 -0.96 20.97
C PRO A 150 10.32 0.36 20.18
N GLY A 151 9.54 1.35 20.60
CA GLY A 151 9.50 2.64 19.94
C GLY A 151 8.46 2.79 18.81
N ASP A 152 7.68 1.76 18.53
CA ASP A 152 6.71 1.75 17.42
C ASP A 152 5.24 1.69 17.87
N SER A 153 4.90 2.21 19.06
CA SER A 153 3.56 2.06 19.63
C SER A 153 2.45 2.61 18.71
N CYS A 154 2.58 3.84 18.20
CA CYS A 154 1.57 4.42 17.30
C CYS A 154 1.57 3.74 15.91
N TYR A 155 2.77 3.46 15.37
CA TYR A 155 2.88 2.81 14.08
C TYR A 155 2.34 1.38 14.11
N GLY A 156 2.74 0.60 15.13
CA GLY A 156 2.25 -0.76 15.35
C GLY A 156 0.74 -0.81 15.54
N ALA A 157 0.19 0.05 16.40
CA ALA A 157 -1.27 0.15 16.61
C ALA A 157 -2.01 0.48 15.30
N SER A 158 -1.51 1.43 14.51
CA SER A 158 -2.12 1.79 13.22
C SER A 158 -2.12 0.63 12.21
N LYS A 159 -1.03 -0.13 12.15
CA LYS A 159 -0.90 -1.27 11.22
C LYS A 159 -1.67 -2.50 11.68
N ALA A 160 -1.79 -2.73 12.99
CA ALA A 160 -2.68 -3.74 13.57
C ALA A 160 -4.16 -3.40 13.29
N GLY A 161 -4.56 -2.13 13.48
CA GLY A 161 -5.91 -1.66 13.15
C GLY A 161 -6.25 -1.84 11.67
N LEU A 162 -5.28 -1.66 10.78
CA LEU A 162 -5.46 -1.85 9.34
C LEU A 162 -5.78 -3.32 8.98
N THR A 163 -5.28 -4.29 9.77
CA THR A 163 -5.64 -5.71 9.63
C THR A 163 -7.13 -5.91 9.94
N GLY A 164 -7.62 -5.35 11.03
CA GLY A 164 -9.05 -5.39 11.37
C GLY A 164 -9.92 -4.75 10.30
N LEU A 165 -9.53 -3.57 9.80
CA LEU A 165 -10.22 -2.90 8.69
C LEU A 165 -10.24 -3.76 7.42
N THR A 166 -9.12 -4.41 7.07
CA THR A 166 -9.02 -5.31 5.92
C THR A 166 -10.03 -6.45 6.02
N ASN A 167 -10.10 -7.10 7.18
CA ASN A 167 -11.00 -8.24 7.41
C ASN A 167 -12.47 -7.84 7.29
N VAL A 168 -12.88 -6.72 7.90
CA VAL A 168 -14.25 -6.23 7.84
C VAL A 168 -14.63 -5.86 6.41
N LEU A 169 -13.80 -5.09 5.72
CA LEU A 169 -14.06 -4.68 4.33
C LEU A 169 -14.10 -5.87 3.37
N ALA A 170 -13.30 -6.91 3.59
CA ALA A 170 -13.35 -8.14 2.80
C ALA A 170 -14.72 -8.81 2.85
N VAL A 171 -15.36 -8.82 4.02
CA VAL A 171 -16.72 -9.39 4.20
C VAL A 171 -17.79 -8.44 3.65
N GLU A 172 -17.72 -7.15 3.96
CA GLU A 172 -18.72 -6.17 3.53
C GLU A 172 -18.78 -6.03 2.00
N LEU A 173 -17.62 -6.05 1.32
CA LEU A 173 -17.53 -5.84 -0.12
C LEU A 173 -17.65 -7.14 -0.94
N ALA A 174 -17.68 -8.30 -0.30
CA ALA A 174 -17.80 -9.60 -0.97
C ALA A 174 -19.07 -9.71 -1.85
N ARG A 175 -20.20 -9.12 -1.42
CA ARG A 175 -21.44 -9.11 -2.21
C ARG A 175 -21.29 -8.38 -3.55
N ARG A 176 -20.34 -7.44 -3.63
CA ARG A 176 -19.99 -6.71 -4.85
C ARG A 176 -18.83 -7.36 -5.60
N GLN A 177 -18.37 -8.55 -5.18
CA GLN A 177 -17.20 -9.24 -5.72
C GLN A 177 -15.93 -8.37 -5.69
N ILE A 178 -15.85 -7.40 -4.77
CA ILE A 178 -14.65 -6.59 -4.54
C ILE A 178 -13.84 -7.26 -3.44
N ARG A 179 -12.58 -7.57 -3.75
CA ARG A 179 -11.66 -8.26 -2.84
C ARG A 179 -10.82 -7.26 -2.07
N VAL A 180 -10.57 -7.53 -0.81
CA VAL A 180 -9.73 -6.69 0.06
C VAL A 180 -8.70 -7.57 0.75
N ASN A 181 -7.42 -7.30 0.50
CA ASN A 181 -6.32 -8.07 1.05
C ASN A 181 -5.22 -7.15 1.63
N MET A 182 -4.31 -7.72 2.37
CA MET A 182 -3.20 -7.00 2.98
C MET A 182 -1.88 -7.65 2.59
N VAL A 183 -0.93 -6.84 2.12
CA VAL A 183 0.48 -7.22 1.98
C VAL A 183 1.23 -6.66 3.18
N VAL A 184 2.03 -7.50 3.83
CA VAL A 184 2.77 -7.16 5.05
C VAL A 184 4.26 -7.23 4.77
N PRO A 185 4.90 -6.10 4.41
CA PRO A 185 6.34 -6.03 4.28
C PRO A 185 7.06 -6.26 5.60
N GLY A 186 8.23 -6.92 5.52
CA GLY A 186 9.24 -6.87 6.55
C GLY A 186 10.06 -5.57 6.47
N PHE A 187 11.36 -5.67 6.70
CA PHE A 187 12.27 -4.56 6.46
C PHE A 187 12.64 -4.47 4.97
N VAL A 188 12.30 -3.35 4.35
CA VAL A 188 12.50 -3.06 2.92
C VAL A 188 13.43 -1.87 2.76
N GLN A 189 14.32 -1.91 1.78
CA GLN A 189 15.21 -0.81 1.45
C GLN A 189 14.43 0.35 0.86
N THR A 190 14.20 1.39 1.67
CA THR A 190 13.46 2.61 1.32
C THR A 190 14.11 3.80 2.01
N GLU A 191 13.73 5.01 1.63
CA GLU A 191 14.16 6.20 2.36
C GLU A 191 13.72 6.18 3.84
N MET A 192 12.58 5.59 4.16
CA MET A 192 12.11 5.44 5.55
C MET A 192 13.07 4.59 6.38
N THR A 193 13.70 3.58 5.80
CA THR A 193 14.65 2.69 6.48
C THR A 193 16.11 3.13 6.32
N ALA A 194 16.40 4.12 5.46
CA ALA A 194 17.73 4.64 5.24
C ALA A 194 18.34 5.35 6.49
N THR A 195 17.47 5.81 7.40
CA THR A 195 17.89 6.46 8.66
C THR A 195 18.29 5.49 9.77
N ILE A 196 18.08 4.18 9.56
CA ILE A 196 18.47 3.13 10.52
C ILE A 196 20.01 3.07 10.56
N SER A 197 20.61 3.15 11.76
CA SER A 197 22.05 3.02 11.92
C SER A 197 22.56 1.65 11.45
N ASP A 198 23.80 1.58 10.99
CA ASP A 198 24.40 0.30 10.50
C ASP A 198 24.32 -0.80 11.55
N ARG A 199 24.62 -0.49 12.81
CA ARG A 199 24.49 -1.46 13.92
C ARG A 199 23.07 -1.99 14.08
N ALA A 200 22.06 -1.13 13.99
CA ALA A 200 20.66 -1.54 14.08
C ALA A 200 20.24 -2.34 12.84
N ARG A 201 20.72 -1.94 11.65
CA ARG A 201 20.51 -2.65 10.39
C ARG A 201 21.06 -4.07 10.44
N ASP A 202 22.31 -4.25 10.89
CA ASP A 202 22.94 -5.57 11.04
C ASP A 202 22.16 -6.45 12.03
N ALA A 203 21.73 -5.87 13.15
CA ALA A 203 20.90 -6.59 14.13
C ALA A 203 19.56 -7.03 13.56
N ILE A 204 18.93 -6.20 12.72
CA ILE A 204 17.69 -6.53 12.00
C ILE A 204 17.93 -7.66 10.99
N ILE A 205 18.93 -7.51 10.11
CA ILE A 205 19.33 -8.51 9.12
C ILE A 205 19.65 -9.85 9.78
N GLY A 206 20.31 -9.81 10.94
CA GLY A 206 20.61 -11.00 11.73
C GLY A 206 19.38 -11.80 12.19
N ARG A 207 18.21 -11.14 12.28
CA ARG A 207 16.94 -11.78 12.66
C ARG A 207 16.12 -12.28 11.45
N ILE A 208 16.41 -11.77 10.26
CA ILE A 208 15.72 -12.19 9.02
C ILE A 208 16.33 -13.50 8.53
N PRO A 209 15.57 -14.60 8.39
CA PRO A 209 16.10 -15.88 7.89
C PRO A 209 16.80 -15.76 6.54
N LEU A 210 16.29 -14.96 5.60
CA LEU A 210 16.93 -14.72 4.30
C LEU A 210 18.17 -13.81 4.38
N ARG A 211 18.55 -13.31 5.57
CA ARG A 211 19.78 -12.54 5.82
C ARG A 211 19.95 -11.30 4.97
N ARG A 212 18.85 -10.69 4.55
CA ARG A 212 18.82 -9.40 3.83
C ARG A 212 17.49 -8.67 4.04
N MET A 213 17.50 -7.40 3.77
CA MET A 213 16.26 -6.64 3.59
C MET A 213 15.63 -6.97 2.23
N GLY A 214 14.32 -6.80 2.12
CA GLY A 214 13.61 -6.85 0.84
C GLY A 214 13.87 -5.61 0.00
N THR A 215 13.53 -5.68 -1.29
CA THR A 215 13.53 -4.53 -2.21
C THR A 215 12.12 -4.02 -2.46
N VAL A 216 11.99 -2.82 -2.99
CA VAL A 216 10.69 -2.25 -3.33
C VAL A 216 10.03 -2.98 -4.51
N GLU A 217 10.84 -3.53 -5.42
CA GLU A 217 10.40 -4.32 -6.55
C GLU A 217 9.79 -5.66 -6.11
N GLU A 218 10.39 -6.33 -5.12
CA GLU A 218 9.82 -7.56 -4.53
C GLU A 218 8.44 -7.28 -3.90
N MET A 219 8.27 -6.14 -3.24
CA MET A 219 6.96 -5.74 -2.68
C MET A 219 5.95 -5.42 -3.79
N ALA A 220 6.41 -4.77 -4.86
CA ALA A 220 5.55 -4.44 -6.00
C ALA A 220 5.00 -5.69 -6.68
N GLU A 221 5.84 -6.70 -6.91
CA GLU A 221 5.42 -7.98 -7.49
C GLU A 221 4.34 -8.66 -6.65
N VAL A 222 4.50 -8.68 -5.32
CA VAL A 222 3.50 -9.28 -4.43
C VAL A 222 2.19 -8.48 -4.44
N CYS A 223 2.25 -7.15 -4.39
CA CYS A 223 1.06 -6.30 -4.48
C CYS A 223 0.30 -6.54 -5.81
N TRP A 224 1.03 -6.63 -6.92
CA TRP A 224 0.45 -6.88 -8.24
C TRP A 224 -0.20 -8.26 -8.32
N TRP A 225 0.45 -9.30 -7.79
CA TRP A 225 -0.08 -10.65 -7.75
C TRP A 225 -1.32 -10.74 -6.86
N VAL A 226 -1.30 -10.15 -5.65
CA VAL A 226 -2.46 -10.12 -4.74
C VAL A 226 -3.65 -9.42 -5.39
N ALA A 227 -3.41 -8.27 -6.06
CA ALA A 227 -4.44 -7.55 -6.78
C ALA A 227 -5.08 -8.38 -7.90
N GLY A 228 -4.33 -9.29 -8.53
CA GLY A 228 -4.78 -10.15 -9.61
C GLY A 228 -5.39 -11.48 -9.18
N SER A 229 -5.29 -11.89 -7.91
CA SER A 229 -5.70 -13.21 -7.44
C SER A 229 -7.22 -13.29 -7.20
N PRO A 230 -8.01 -13.99 -8.06
CA PRO A 230 -9.47 -13.82 -8.08
C PRO A 230 -10.19 -14.48 -6.89
N TYR A 231 -9.58 -15.45 -6.21
CA TYR A 231 -10.16 -16.17 -5.07
C TYR A 231 -9.55 -15.74 -3.72
N MET A 232 -8.85 -14.60 -3.69
CA MET A 232 -8.18 -14.10 -2.49
C MET A 232 -8.91 -12.86 -1.96
N THR A 233 -9.51 -12.96 -0.77
CA THR A 233 -10.06 -11.83 0.00
C THR A 233 -9.90 -12.08 1.50
N GLY A 234 -9.65 -11.04 2.29
CA GLY A 234 -9.37 -11.13 3.72
C GLY A 234 -8.00 -11.73 4.06
N SER A 235 -7.14 -11.93 3.05
CA SER A 235 -5.83 -12.55 3.24
C SER A 235 -4.79 -11.55 3.71
N VAL A 236 -3.89 -12.03 4.58
CA VAL A 236 -2.69 -11.31 5.04
C VAL A 236 -1.47 -12.04 4.49
N VAL A 237 -0.74 -11.38 3.59
CA VAL A 237 0.41 -11.94 2.88
C VAL A 237 1.69 -11.34 3.42
N PHE A 238 2.43 -12.10 4.21
CA PHE A 238 3.73 -11.70 4.73
C PHE A 238 4.80 -11.78 3.64
N THR A 239 5.56 -10.68 3.48
CA THR A 239 6.68 -10.57 2.53
C THR A 239 7.86 -9.99 3.30
N ASP A 240 8.44 -10.80 4.17
CA ASP A 240 9.32 -10.36 5.27
C ASP A 240 10.63 -11.14 5.38
N GLY A 241 10.94 -11.99 4.40
CA GLY A 241 12.12 -12.85 4.42
C GLY A 241 12.13 -13.89 5.54
N GLY A 242 10.95 -14.22 6.08
CA GLY A 242 10.76 -15.18 7.17
C GLY A 242 10.87 -14.56 8.58
N LEU A 243 10.91 -13.23 8.70
CA LEU A 243 11.07 -12.54 9.99
C LEU A 243 9.98 -12.93 11.00
N MET A 244 8.74 -13.12 10.55
CA MET A 244 7.61 -13.50 11.41
C MET A 244 7.59 -15.00 11.77
N CYS A 245 8.33 -15.84 11.05
CA CYS A 245 8.46 -17.27 11.35
C CYS A 245 9.59 -17.56 12.35
N ASN A 246 10.45 -16.58 12.63
CA ASN A 246 11.59 -16.73 13.52
C ASN A 246 11.22 -16.25 14.93
N LEU A 247 11.34 -17.12 15.91
CA LEU A 247 11.07 -16.88 17.34
C LEU A 247 12.19 -16.10 18.00
#